data_8cacf32987b00566f81f3af6107656ea
#
_entry.id   8cacf32987b00566f81f3af6107656ea
#
_cell.length_a   1.000
_cell.length_b   1.000
_cell.length_c   1.000
_cell.angle_alpha   90.00
_cell.angle_beta   90.00
_cell.angle_gamma   90.00
#
_symmetry.space_group_name_H-M   'P 1'
#
loop_
_entity.id
_entity.type
_entity.pdbx_description
1 polymer ?
#
loop_
_entity_poly.entity_id
_entity_poly.type
_entity_poly.pdbx_seq_one_letter_code
_entity_poly.pdbx_strand_id
1 'polypeptide(L)'
;KLSEDEKKKISESMNNKETRRKLSESKEGKKNPMYGKPAHNRGKTPSKETKKKISESLKKIVRYYSKETRLEQSKRAKDWIAIHGHNRTGTSASLETKKKMSIARKGKKHSAEWSKKISESNLGKIISKETRKKISIARSKQKFPFKDTKIEVLTQSILEKNNISFVKHKNFKLSDSNHQADIVIEPDKVIEVNGNYWHFNPKMYDGESNQKLRGKDIKVKDVWKHDKYVIDGMKIQGYKVLVIWESELKDELEKTTKKILKFAKA
;
A
#
# COMPACT_ATOMS: atom_id res chain seq x y z
N LYS A 1 24.57 -60.27 -7.98
CA LYS A 1 23.76 -59.12 -8.44
C LYS A 1 22.46 -59.67 -8.94
N LEU A 2 21.28 -59.12 -8.49
CA LEU A 2 19.98 -59.52 -8.96
C LEU A 2 19.80 -59.18 -10.45
N SER A 3 19.15 -60.10 -11.20
CA SER A 3 18.78 -59.88 -12.59
C SER A 3 17.74 -58.74 -12.73
N GLU A 4 17.57 -58.15 -13.88
CA GLU A 4 16.57 -57.11 -14.10
C GLU A 4 15.13 -57.60 -13.89
N ASP A 5 14.85 -58.87 -14.23
CA ASP A 5 13.56 -59.49 -13.98
C ASP A 5 13.27 -59.70 -12.48
N GLU A 6 14.27 -60.07 -11.69
CA GLU A 6 14.14 -60.18 -10.24
C GLU A 6 13.89 -58.82 -9.60
N LYS A 7 14.61 -57.76 -10.07
CA LYS A 7 14.39 -56.41 -9.61
C LYS A 7 12.98 -55.93 -9.93
N LYS A 8 12.45 -56.24 -11.12
CA LYS A 8 11.11 -55.90 -11.54
C LYS A 8 10.06 -56.58 -10.69
N LYS A 9 10.18 -57.91 -10.47
CA LYS A 9 9.29 -58.65 -9.57
C LYS A 9 9.29 -58.11 -8.13
N ILE A 10 10.45 -57.76 -7.59
CA ILE A 10 10.57 -57.11 -6.28
C ILE A 10 9.85 -55.77 -6.28
N SER A 11 10.06 -54.95 -7.31
CA SER A 11 9.40 -53.64 -7.41
C SER A 11 7.88 -53.76 -7.49
N GLU A 12 7.37 -54.70 -8.30
CA GLU A 12 5.92 -54.98 -8.40
C GLU A 12 5.32 -55.46 -7.08
N SER A 13 5.99 -56.40 -6.40
CA SER A 13 5.59 -56.85 -5.08
C SER A 13 5.55 -55.74 -4.02
N MET A 14 6.56 -54.88 -4.01
CA MET A 14 6.65 -53.73 -3.11
C MET A 14 5.61 -52.65 -3.45
N ASN A 15 5.15 -52.57 -4.70
CA ASN A 15 4.14 -51.63 -5.13
C ASN A 15 2.70 -52.11 -4.89
N ASN A 16 2.50 -53.37 -4.49
CA ASN A 16 1.20 -53.88 -4.12
C ASN A 16 0.61 -53.11 -2.93
N LYS A 17 -0.67 -52.73 -3.06
CA LYS A 17 -1.38 -51.89 -2.06
C LYS A 17 -1.41 -52.56 -0.68
N GLU A 18 -1.57 -53.89 -0.63
CA GLU A 18 -1.60 -54.64 0.61
C GLU A 18 -0.22 -54.73 1.27
N THR A 19 0.82 -55.00 0.49
CA THR A 19 2.20 -55.00 0.98
C THR A 19 2.60 -53.61 1.54
N ARG A 20 2.21 -52.56 0.88
CA ARG A 20 2.42 -51.17 1.37
C ARG A 20 1.67 -50.92 2.68
N ARG A 21 0.42 -51.40 2.81
CA ARG A 21 -0.35 -51.27 4.04
C ARG A 21 0.33 -52.02 5.19
N LYS A 22 0.70 -53.29 5.00
CA LYS A 22 1.43 -54.09 6.01
C LYS A 22 2.75 -53.43 6.42
N LEU A 23 3.53 -52.91 5.48
CA LEU A 23 4.77 -52.18 5.77
C LEU A 23 4.53 -50.88 6.53
N SER A 24 3.45 -50.16 6.24
CA SER A 24 3.05 -48.96 6.99
C SER A 24 2.66 -49.30 8.42
N GLU A 25 1.77 -50.29 8.60
CA GLU A 25 1.31 -50.74 9.89
C GLU A 25 2.45 -51.28 10.79
N SER A 26 3.45 -51.95 10.19
CA SER A 26 4.62 -52.44 10.94
C SER A 26 5.56 -51.35 11.44
N LYS A 27 5.44 -50.14 10.85
CA LYS A 27 6.26 -48.96 11.21
C LYS A 27 5.48 -47.93 12.01
N GLU A 28 4.23 -48.20 12.38
CA GLU A 28 3.37 -47.27 13.08
C GLU A 28 3.55 -47.37 14.61
N GLY A 29 3.64 -46.21 15.27
CA GLY A 29 3.74 -46.11 16.73
C GLY A 29 4.86 -46.96 17.32
N LYS A 30 4.56 -47.71 18.40
CA LYS A 30 5.53 -48.56 19.11
C LYS A 30 6.09 -49.72 18.28
N LYS A 31 5.44 -50.10 17.19
CA LYS A 31 5.97 -51.13 16.27
C LYS A 31 7.16 -50.65 15.45
N ASN A 32 7.38 -49.33 15.36
CA ASN A 32 8.53 -48.79 14.69
C ASN A 32 9.77 -48.93 15.59
N PRO A 33 10.86 -49.59 15.15
CA PRO A 33 12.10 -49.71 15.91
C PRO A 33 12.76 -48.39 16.33
N MET A 34 12.38 -47.31 15.66
CA MET A 34 12.86 -45.95 15.94
C MET A 34 11.87 -45.13 16.79
N TYR A 35 10.74 -45.70 17.20
CA TYR A 35 9.75 -45.01 18.01
C TYR A 35 10.34 -44.54 19.35
N GLY A 36 10.18 -43.28 19.68
CA GLY A 36 10.73 -42.68 20.89
C GLY A 36 12.23 -42.38 20.85
N LYS A 37 12.94 -42.84 19.83
CA LYS A 37 14.37 -42.47 19.65
C LYS A 37 14.51 -41.14 18.95
N PRO A 38 15.37 -40.23 19.41
CA PRO A 38 15.61 -39.01 18.68
C PRO A 38 16.23 -39.33 17.32
N ALA A 39 15.77 -38.64 16.26
CA ALA A 39 16.41 -38.77 14.95
C ALA A 39 17.92 -38.49 15.06
N HIS A 40 18.77 -39.35 14.48
CA HIS A 40 20.21 -39.26 14.62
C HIS A 40 20.78 -37.91 14.13
N ASN A 41 20.03 -37.17 13.29
CA ASN A 41 20.35 -35.84 12.80
C ASN A 41 19.71 -34.70 13.60
N ARG A 42 18.99 -35.02 14.70
CA ARG A 42 18.33 -33.97 15.51
C ARG A 42 19.37 -33.02 16.10
N GLY A 43 19.24 -31.73 15.77
CA GLY A 43 20.18 -30.69 16.21
C GLY A 43 21.44 -30.55 15.36
N LYS A 44 21.70 -31.43 14.41
CA LYS A 44 22.84 -31.31 13.49
C LYS A 44 22.47 -30.45 12.29
N THR A 45 23.13 -29.33 12.14
CA THR A 45 22.99 -28.50 10.94
C THR A 45 23.99 -28.98 9.89
N PRO A 46 23.54 -29.35 8.68
CA PRO A 46 24.46 -29.74 7.60
C PRO A 46 25.48 -28.64 7.30
N SER A 47 26.70 -29.04 6.97
CA SER A 47 27.77 -28.11 6.59
C SER A 47 27.35 -27.23 5.40
N LYS A 48 28.03 -26.11 5.20
CA LYS A 48 27.78 -25.22 4.06
C LYS A 48 27.94 -25.96 2.72
N GLU A 49 28.94 -26.85 2.63
CA GLU A 49 29.19 -27.67 1.45
C GLU A 49 28.07 -28.68 1.20
N THR A 50 27.60 -29.38 2.22
CA THR A 50 26.45 -30.30 2.13
C THR A 50 25.18 -29.57 1.69
N LYS A 51 24.90 -28.39 2.26
CA LYS A 51 23.77 -27.54 1.86
C LYS A 51 23.87 -27.13 0.38
N LYS A 52 25.08 -26.80 -0.09
CA LYS A 52 25.34 -26.45 -1.49
C LYS A 52 25.08 -27.65 -2.41
N LYS A 53 25.63 -28.84 -2.10
CA LYS A 53 25.37 -30.08 -2.85
C LYS A 53 23.89 -30.44 -2.94
N ILE A 54 23.17 -30.33 -1.82
CA ILE A 54 21.71 -30.55 -1.78
C ILE A 54 20.98 -29.53 -2.68
N SER A 55 21.34 -28.25 -2.59
CA SER A 55 20.73 -27.20 -3.42
C SER A 55 20.98 -27.41 -4.91
N GLU A 56 22.20 -27.77 -5.29
CA GLU A 56 22.57 -28.07 -6.69
C GLU A 56 21.83 -29.32 -7.20
N SER A 57 21.73 -30.36 -6.38
CA SER A 57 20.98 -31.57 -6.70
C SER A 57 19.50 -31.28 -6.91
N LEU A 58 18.89 -30.49 -6.02
CA LEU A 58 17.48 -30.07 -6.12
C LEU A 58 17.20 -29.20 -7.35
N LYS A 59 18.15 -28.34 -7.75
CA LYS A 59 18.04 -27.53 -8.97
C LYS A 59 18.02 -28.36 -10.24
N LYS A 60 18.68 -29.51 -10.26
CA LYS A 60 18.70 -30.44 -11.38
C LYS A 60 17.38 -31.23 -11.51
N ILE A 61 16.59 -31.32 -10.45
CA ILE A 61 15.32 -32.02 -10.44
C ILE A 61 14.23 -31.07 -10.94
N VAL A 62 13.99 -31.07 -12.25
CA VAL A 62 12.85 -30.36 -12.84
C VAL A 62 11.62 -31.24 -12.66
N ARG A 63 10.76 -30.90 -11.69
CA ARG A 63 9.47 -31.57 -11.51
C ARG A 63 8.44 -30.91 -12.41
N TYR A 64 8.14 -31.58 -13.53
CA TYR A 64 7.03 -31.15 -14.38
C TYR A 64 5.73 -31.73 -13.80
N TYR A 65 4.90 -30.86 -13.25
CA TYR A 65 3.54 -31.21 -12.89
C TYR A 65 2.60 -30.81 -14.03
N SER A 66 1.72 -31.73 -14.43
CA SER A 66 0.67 -31.38 -15.39
C SER A 66 -0.22 -30.25 -14.83
N LYS A 67 -0.96 -29.60 -15.69
CA LYS A 67 -1.89 -28.53 -15.30
C LYS A 67 -2.94 -29.06 -14.32
N GLU A 68 -3.43 -30.27 -14.56
CA GLU A 68 -4.40 -30.98 -13.72
C GLU A 68 -3.83 -31.27 -12.33
N THR A 69 -2.61 -31.81 -12.25
CA THR A 69 -1.92 -32.06 -10.97
C THR A 69 -1.73 -30.78 -10.15
N ARG A 70 -1.39 -29.67 -10.80
CA ARG A 70 -1.25 -28.35 -10.13
C ARG A 70 -2.60 -27.85 -9.59
N LEU A 71 -3.68 -28.01 -10.38
CA LEU A 71 -5.03 -27.63 -9.96
C LEU A 71 -5.49 -28.47 -8.76
N GLU A 72 -5.27 -29.78 -8.82
CA GLU A 72 -5.63 -30.68 -7.72
C GLU A 72 -4.86 -30.37 -6.43
N GLN A 73 -3.55 -30.15 -6.52
CA GLN A 73 -2.74 -29.73 -5.36
C GLN A 73 -3.22 -28.39 -4.78
N SER A 74 -3.56 -27.44 -5.66
CA SER A 74 -4.12 -26.15 -5.22
C SER A 74 -5.47 -26.30 -4.53
N LYS A 75 -6.35 -27.18 -5.05
CA LYS A 75 -7.64 -27.49 -4.44
C LYS A 75 -7.45 -28.11 -3.07
N ARG A 76 -6.66 -29.18 -2.96
CA ARG A 76 -6.36 -29.85 -1.68
C ARG A 76 -5.80 -28.88 -0.63
N ALA A 77 -4.90 -27.97 -1.03
CA ALA A 77 -4.36 -26.94 -0.12
C ALA A 77 -5.45 -25.96 0.36
N LYS A 78 -6.36 -25.55 -0.52
CA LYS A 78 -7.49 -24.68 -0.16
C LYS A 78 -8.46 -25.38 0.78
N ASP A 79 -8.82 -26.63 0.50
CA ASP A 79 -9.72 -27.43 1.32
C ASP A 79 -9.12 -27.66 2.71
N TRP A 80 -7.82 -27.95 2.77
CA TRP A 80 -7.10 -28.07 4.05
C TRP A 80 -7.13 -26.77 4.86
N ILE A 81 -6.87 -25.63 4.20
CA ILE A 81 -6.93 -24.30 4.84
C ILE A 81 -8.34 -23.96 5.30
N ALA A 82 -9.38 -24.35 4.55
CA ALA A 82 -10.77 -24.12 4.93
C ALA A 82 -11.15 -24.88 6.22
N ILE A 83 -10.61 -26.08 6.41
CA ILE A 83 -10.89 -26.93 7.59
C ILE A 83 -10.03 -26.52 8.78
N HIS A 84 -8.74 -26.28 8.58
CA HIS A 84 -7.75 -26.11 9.67
C HIS A 84 -7.30 -24.67 9.89
N GLY A 85 -7.76 -23.73 9.05
CA GLY A 85 -7.24 -22.37 8.99
C GLY A 85 -5.83 -22.30 8.39
N HIS A 86 -5.38 -21.12 8.06
CA HIS A 86 -4.01 -20.92 7.60
C HIS A 86 -3.06 -21.03 8.79
N ASN A 87 -1.97 -21.80 8.68
CA ASN A 87 -0.98 -22.01 9.75
C ASN A 87 -0.34 -20.73 10.30
N ARG A 88 -0.47 -19.62 9.59
CA ARG A 88 -0.01 -18.27 9.99
C ARG A 88 -1.14 -17.34 10.41
N THR A 89 -2.39 -17.82 10.46
CA THR A 89 -3.52 -17.00 10.89
C THR A 89 -3.33 -16.64 12.37
N GLY A 90 -3.37 -15.35 12.69
CA GLY A 90 -3.13 -14.85 14.04
C GLY A 90 -1.67 -14.75 14.47
N THR A 91 -0.71 -15.28 13.69
CA THR A 91 0.71 -15.12 14.00
C THR A 91 1.27 -13.85 13.36
N SER A 92 1.75 -12.92 14.16
CA SER A 92 2.46 -11.73 13.70
C SER A 92 3.96 -11.91 13.92
N ALA A 93 4.77 -11.58 12.92
CA ALA A 93 6.21 -11.58 13.11
C ALA A 93 6.61 -10.61 14.23
N SER A 94 7.63 -10.97 15.03
CA SER A 94 8.16 -10.10 16.08
C SER A 94 8.57 -8.74 15.52
N LEU A 95 8.60 -7.72 16.37
CA LEU A 95 9.03 -6.36 15.97
C LEU A 95 10.44 -6.38 15.38
N GLU A 96 11.34 -7.18 15.94
CA GLU A 96 12.71 -7.35 15.42
C GLU A 96 12.73 -7.97 14.03
N THR A 97 11.92 -9.02 13.80
CA THR A 97 11.79 -9.65 12.48
C THR A 97 11.19 -8.66 11.45
N LYS A 98 10.16 -7.90 11.84
CA LYS A 98 9.58 -6.84 10.99
C LYS A 98 10.62 -5.78 10.63
N LYS A 99 11.44 -5.36 11.60
CA LYS A 99 12.53 -4.39 11.39
C LYS A 99 13.60 -4.93 10.44
N LYS A 100 14.04 -6.19 10.63
CA LYS A 100 14.99 -6.86 9.71
C LYS A 100 14.44 -6.96 8.28
N MET A 101 13.17 -7.35 8.12
CA MET A 101 12.52 -7.39 6.80
C MET A 101 12.40 -6.01 6.15
N SER A 102 12.09 -4.98 6.92
CA SER A 102 12.03 -3.60 6.44
C SER A 102 13.38 -3.12 5.92
N ILE A 103 14.44 -3.31 6.71
CA ILE A 103 15.82 -2.96 6.33
C ILE A 103 16.24 -3.71 5.07
N ALA A 104 15.97 -5.02 4.99
CA ALA A 104 16.34 -5.86 3.85
C ALA A 104 15.63 -5.46 2.54
N ARG A 105 14.47 -4.81 2.63
CA ARG A 105 13.68 -4.32 1.47
C ARG A 105 13.94 -2.86 1.14
N LYS A 106 14.46 -2.08 2.09
CA LYS A 106 14.71 -0.64 1.90
C LYS A 106 15.65 -0.40 0.72
N GLY A 107 15.25 0.46 -0.19
CA GLY A 107 16.04 0.82 -1.38
C GLY A 107 16.03 -0.20 -2.54
N LYS A 108 15.44 -1.39 -2.37
CA LYS A 108 15.30 -2.35 -3.47
C LYS A 108 14.18 -1.92 -4.39
N LYS A 109 14.56 -1.55 -5.62
CA LYS A 109 13.60 -1.27 -6.70
C LYS A 109 13.24 -2.57 -7.41
N HIS A 110 12.00 -2.70 -7.81
CA HIS A 110 11.57 -3.79 -8.67
C HIS A 110 12.12 -3.59 -10.09
N SER A 111 12.35 -4.68 -10.81
CA SER A 111 12.71 -4.60 -12.23
C SER A 111 11.58 -3.91 -13.02
N ALA A 112 11.94 -3.27 -14.14
CA ALA A 112 10.97 -2.63 -15.02
C ALA A 112 9.91 -3.64 -15.51
N GLU A 113 10.33 -4.86 -15.84
CA GLU A 113 9.43 -5.95 -16.25
C GLU A 113 8.44 -6.34 -15.15
N TRP A 114 8.91 -6.45 -13.91
CA TRP A 114 8.04 -6.78 -12.77
C TRP A 114 7.05 -5.65 -12.48
N SER A 115 7.50 -4.40 -12.55
CA SER A 115 6.64 -3.21 -12.40
C SER A 115 5.57 -3.17 -13.49
N LYS A 116 5.92 -3.50 -14.74
CA LYS A 116 5.00 -3.62 -15.86
C LYS A 116 3.93 -4.69 -15.60
N LYS A 117 4.34 -5.90 -15.20
CA LYS A 117 3.41 -7.00 -14.85
C LYS A 117 2.42 -6.62 -13.74
N ILE A 118 2.87 -5.88 -12.72
CA ILE A 118 1.97 -5.40 -11.67
C ILE A 118 0.98 -4.36 -12.23
N SER A 119 1.46 -3.42 -13.05
CA SER A 119 0.62 -2.41 -13.68
C SER A 119 -0.46 -3.06 -14.54
N GLU A 120 -0.07 -3.98 -15.42
CA GLU A 120 -0.99 -4.74 -16.29
C GLU A 120 -1.99 -5.56 -15.47
N SER A 121 -1.54 -6.23 -14.42
CA SER A 121 -2.40 -7.00 -13.51
C SER A 121 -3.42 -6.13 -12.77
N ASN A 122 -3.14 -4.85 -12.56
CA ASN A 122 -4.04 -3.92 -11.86
C ASN A 122 -4.92 -3.11 -12.83
N LEU A 123 -4.59 -3.12 -14.11
CA LEU A 123 -5.37 -2.43 -15.14
C LEU A 123 -6.79 -3.00 -15.19
N GLY A 124 -7.79 -2.12 -15.16
CA GLY A 124 -9.19 -2.51 -15.21
C GLY A 124 -9.78 -3.10 -13.92
N LYS A 125 -9.02 -3.25 -12.84
CA LYS A 125 -9.58 -3.70 -11.55
C LYS A 125 -10.51 -2.65 -10.96
N ILE A 126 -11.76 -3.01 -10.82
CA ILE A 126 -12.76 -2.17 -10.15
C ILE A 126 -12.67 -2.39 -8.65
N ILE A 127 -12.35 -1.32 -7.92
CA ILE A 127 -12.33 -1.34 -6.45
C ILE A 127 -13.77 -1.27 -5.95
N SER A 128 -14.17 -2.18 -5.05
CA SER A 128 -15.51 -2.21 -4.48
C SER A 128 -15.87 -0.89 -3.76
N LYS A 129 -17.16 -0.56 -3.70
CA LYS A 129 -17.66 0.62 -2.98
C LYS A 129 -17.20 0.63 -1.52
N GLU A 130 -17.21 -0.53 -0.86
CA GLU A 130 -16.76 -0.67 0.53
C GLU A 130 -15.26 -0.36 0.69
N THR A 131 -14.42 -0.89 -0.21
CA THR A 131 -12.97 -0.61 -0.20
C THR A 131 -12.71 0.87 -0.47
N ARG A 132 -13.41 1.51 -1.41
CA ARG A 132 -13.31 2.96 -1.66
C ARG A 132 -13.67 3.76 -0.41
N LYS A 133 -14.74 3.37 0.30
CA LYS A 133 -15.14 4.01 1.56
C LYS A 133 -14.07 3.88 2.63
N LYS A 134 -13.48 2.70 2.80
CA LYS A 134 -12.38 2.48 3.75
C LYS A 134 -11.15 3.33 3.40
N ILE A 135 -10.77 3.42 2.12
CA ILE A 135 -9.67 4.27 1.64
C ILE A 135 -9.98 5.75 1.90
N SER A 136 -11.20 6.20 1.61
CA SER A 136 -11.63 7.59 1.86
C SER A 136 -11.53 7.95 3.36
N ILE A 137 -12.04 7.08 4.24
CA ILE A 137 -11.95 7.28 5.70
C ILE A 137 -10.49 7.29 6.17
N ALA A 138 -9.65 6.40 5.65
CA ALA A 138 -8.24 6.38 6.00
C ALA A 138 -7.52 7.66 5.54
N ARG A 139 -7.82 8.14 4.33
CA ARG A 139 -7.24 9.38 3.80
C ARG A 139 -7.71 10.63 4.52
N SER A 140 -8.96 10.69 4.96
CA SER A 140 -9.47 11.84 5.73
C SER A 140 -8.77 12.05 7.08
N LYS A 141 -8.08 11.02 7.58
CA LYS A 141 -7.27 11.10 8.81
C LYS A 141 -5.80 11.47 8.55
N GLN A 142 -5.36 11.49 7.30
CA GLN A 142 -3.99 11.84 6.92
C GLN A 142 -3.89 13.35 6.70
N LYS A 143 -2.82 13.95 7.17
CA LYS A 143 -2.49 15.36 6.89
C LYS A 143 -1.45 15.42 5.77
N PHE A 144 -1.76 16.16 4.72
CA PHE A 144 -0.90 16.44 3.58
C PHE A 144 -1.00 17.94 3.25
N PRO A 145 0.06 18.59 2.77
CA PRO A 145 1.45 18.12 2.68
C PRO A 145 2.09 18.02 4.07
N PHE A 146 3.24 17.34 4.15
CA PHE A 146 4.05 17.28 5.38
C PHE A 146 4.84 18.56 5.65
N LYS A 147 4.94 19.46 4.66
CA LYS A 147 5.58 20.75 4.78
C LYS A 147 4.67 21.82 4.18
N ASP A 148 4.47 22.88 4.94
CA ASP A 148 3.77 24.06 4.46
C ASP A 148 4.60 24.72 3.34
N THR A 149 3.93 25.30 2.39
CA THR A 149 4.56 26.12 1.35
C THR A 149 5.04 27.45 1.94
N LYS A 150 5.95 28.14 1.25
CA LYS A 150 6.44 29.45 1.72
C LYS A 150 5.32 30.48 1.90
N ILE A 151 4.32 30.45 1.02
CA ILE A 151 3.18 31.38 1.06
C ILE A 151 2.20 31.03 2.20
N GLU A 152 2.00 29.76 2.50
CA GLU A 152 1.23 29.33 3.69
C GLU A 152 1.95 29.76 4.98
N VAL A 153 3.28 29.50 5.09
CA VAL A 153 4.08 29.92 6.25
C VAL A 153 4.02 31.46 6.44
N LEU A 154 4.09 32.24 5.35
CA LEU A 154 3.95 33.67 5.42
C LEU A 154 2.57 34.09 5.96
N THR A 155 1.50 33.49 5.45
CA THR A 155 0.15 33.76 5.92
C THR A 155 -0.03 33.36 7.40
N GLN A 156 0.53 32.22 7.80
CA GLN A 156 0.53 31.76 9.19
C GLN A 156 1.27 32.76 10.11
N SER A 157 2.44 33.24 9.68
CA SER A 157 3.22 34.21 10.46
C SER A 157 2.49 35.55 10.64
N ILE A 158 1.67 35.96 9.66
CA ILE A 158 0.80 37.15 9.80
C ILE A 158 -0.22 36.93 10.91
N LEU A 159 -0.86 35.78 10.96
CA LEU A 159 -1.86 35.43 11.99
C LEU A 159 -1.20 35.31 13.35
N GLU A 160 -0.07 34.60 13.47
CA GLU A 160 0.68 34.42 14.72
C GLU A 160 1.13 35.76 15.32
N LYS A 161 1.70 36.66 14.52
CA LYS A 161 2.11 38.02 14.95
C LYS A 161 0.94 38.86 15.46
N ASN A 162 -0.28 38.52 15.07
CA ASN A 162 -1.47 39.25 15.49
C ASN A 162 -2.29 38.47 16.56
N ASN A 163 -1.69 37.45 17.17
CA ASN A 163 -2.31 36.60 18.21
C ASN A 163 -3.62 35.94 17.78
N ILE A 164 -3.75 35.56 16.51
CA ILE A 164 -4.91 34.85 15.98
C ILE A 164 -4.62 33.37 15.97
N SER A 165 -5.38 32.59 16.74
CA SER A 165 -5.29 31.13 16.78
C SER A 165 -5.87 30.52 15.51
N PHE A 166 -5.22 29.49 14.97
CA PHE A 166 -5.67 28.78 13.80
C PHE A 166 -5.25 27.29 13.83
N VAL A 167 -5.92 26.49 13.04
CA VAL A 167 -5.61 25.07 12.82
C VAL A 167 -5.12 24.88 11.39
N LYS A 168 -4.01 24.19 11.23
CA LYS A 168 -3.46 23.83 9.92
C LYS A 168 -4.04 22.52 9.42
N HIS A 169 -4.22 22.43 8.11
CA HIS A 169 -4.52 21.19 7.43
C HIS A 169 -5.74 20.44 7.98
N LYS A 170 -6.82 21.18 8.25
CA LYS A 170 -8.10 20.59 8.66
C LYS A 170 -8.77 19.93 7.47
N ASN A 171 -9.15 18.66 7.62
CA ASN A 171 -9.84 17.92 6.58
C ASN A 171 -11.32 18.21 6.56
N PHE A 172 -11.83 18.57 5.39
CA PHE A 172 -13.25 18.74 5.08
C PHE A 172 -13.73 17.57 4.23
N LYS A 173 -14.83 16.96 4.63
CA LYS A 173 -15.50 15.96 3.80
C LYS A 173 -16.47 16.68 2.87
N LEU A 174 -16.21 16.65 1.59
CA LEU A 174 -17.12 17.12 0.55
C LEU A 174 -18.01 15.96 0.08
N SER A 175 -18.99 16.23 -0.82
CA SER A 175 -19.91 15.19 -1.30
C SER A 175 -19.14 14.00 -1.92
N ASP A 176 -18.19 14.25 -2.81
CA ASP A 176 -17.50 13.22 -3.58
C ASP A 176 -16.02 13.08 -3.24
N SER A 177 -15.46 13.97 -2.42
CA SER A 177 -14.04 14.03 -2.12
C SER A 177 -13.77 14.49 -0.70
N ASN A 178 -12.51 14.44 -0.30
CA ASN A 178 -12.01 15.10 0.90
C ASN A 178 -11.07 16.22 0.45
N HIS A 179 -11.17 17.36 1.11
CA HIS A 179 -10.28 18.49 0.92
C HIS A 179 -9.59 18.83 2.24
N GLN A 180 -8.32 19.19 2.16
CA GLN A 180 -7.54 19.64 3.31
C GLN A 180 -7.29 21.14 3.17
N ALA A 181 -7.98 21.91 3.98
CA ALA A 181 -7.83 23.36 3.98
C ALA A 181 -6.49 23.80 4.59
N ASP A 182 -5.88 24.84 4.04
CA ASP A 182 -4.57 25.29 4.47
C ASP A 182 -4.60 25.84 5.91
N ILE A 183 -5.53 26.76 6.17
CA ILE A 183 -5.64 27.46 7.47
C ILE A 183 -7.13 27.57 7.84
N VAL A 184 -7.46 27.13 9.05
CA VAL A 184 -8.81 27.29 9.62
C VAL A 184 -8.73 28.10 10.88
N ILE A 185 -9.53 29.17 10.95
CA ILE A 185 -9.73 30.00 12.13
C ILE A 185 -11.10 29.67 12.67
N GLU A 186 -11.12 29.01 13.81
CA GLU A 186 -12.38 28.61 14.44
C GLU A 186 -13.20 29.84 14.90
N PRO A 187 -14.54 29.82 14.88
CA PRO A 187 -15.30 28.61 14.60
C PRO A 187 -15.63 28.38 13.11
N ASP A 188 -15.58 29.38 12.24
CA ASP A 188 -16.27 29.35 10.94
C ASP A 188 -15.47 29.95 9.76
N LYS A 189 -14.14 30.13 9.87
CA LYS A 189 -13.36 30.80 8.84
C LYS A 189 -12.27 29.89 8.27
N VAL A 190 -12.08 29.94 6.96
CA VAL A 190 -11.05 29.23 6.23
C VAL A 190 -10.27 30.22 5.35
N ILE A 191 -8.95 30.09 5.34
CA ILE A 191 -8.09 30.77 4.39
C ILE A 191 -7.40 29.73 3.51
N GLU A 192 -7.64 29.82 2.22
CA GLU A 192 -6.96 29.04 1.17
C GLU A 192 -5.87 29.91 0.56
N VAL A 193 -4.65 29.38 0.44
CA VAL A 193 -3.49 30.09 -0.06
C VAL A 193 -3.03 29.51 -1.40
N ASN A 194 -3.53 30.08 -2.48
CA ASN A 194 -3.36 29.55 -3.81
C ASN A 194 -2.05 30.00 -4.47
N GLY A 195 -1.22 29.04 -4.87
CA GLY A 195 -0.07 29.28 -5.74
C GLY A 195 -0.53 29.63 -7.16
N ASN A 196 0.07 30.67 -7.76
CA ASN A 196 -0.31 31.16 -9.09
C ASN A 196 -0.23 30.07 -10.17
N TYR A 197 0.78 29.21 -10.14
CA TYR A 197 0.99 28.12 -11.10
C TYR A 197 0.04 26.93 -10.86
N TRP A 198 -0.18 26.57 -9.59
CA TRP A 198 -0.92 25.36 -9.27
C TRP A 198 -2.44 25.49 -9.44
N HIS A 199 -2.94 26.70 -9.22
CA HIS A 199 -4.37 27.04 -9.32
C HIS A 199 -4.67 27.93 -10.53
N PHE A 200 -3.66 28.17 -11.39
CA PHE A 200 -3.78 28.99 -12.58
C PHE A 200 -4.47 30.34 -12.29
N ASN A 201 -3.75 31.23 -11.60
CA ASN A 201 -4.32 32.53 -11.19
C ASN A 201 -5.05 33.23 -12.37
N PRO A 202 -6.34 33.57 -12.22
CA PRO A 202 -7.13 34.18 -13.30
C PRO A 202 -6.58 35.50 -13.85
N LYS A 203 -5.72 36.17 -13.09
CA LYS A 203 -5.01 37.36 -13.58
C LYS A 203 -3.87 37.05 -14.55
N MET A 204 -3.40 35.78 -14.59
CA MET A 204 -2.21 35.37 -15.33
C MET A 204 -2.54 34.31 -16.41
N TYR A 205 -3.64 33.62 -16.30
CA TYR A 205 -4.00 32.52 -17.18
C TYR A 205 -5.40 32.72 -17.80
N ASP A 206 -5.54 32.29 -19.05
CA ASP A 206 -6.82 32.26 -19.73
C ASP A 206 -7.50 30.88 -19.46
N GLY A 207 -8.78 30.90 -19.09
CA GLY A 207 -9.56 29.70 -18.76
C GLY A 207 -9.73 28.72 -19.92
N GLU A 208 -9.70 29.21 -21.17
CA GLU A 208 -9.81 28.33 -22.34
C GLU A 208 -8.48 27.71 -22.75
N SER A 209 -7.35 28.16 -22.18
CA SER A 209 -6.03 27.63 -22.47
C SER A 209 -5.82 26.24 -21.86
N ASN A 210 -4.95 25.46 -22.51
CA ASN A 210 -4.44 24.21 -21.97
C ASN A 210 -3.07 24.44 -21.37
N GLN A 211 -2.83 23.94 -20.16
CA GLN A 211 -1.58 24.06 -19.44
C GLN A 211 -1.07 22.68 -19.00
N LYS A 212 0.24 22.52 -18.90
CA LYS A 212 0.84 21.30 -18.36
C LYS A 212 0.91 21.36 -16.83
N LEU A 213 0.21 20.46 -16.17
CA LEU A 213 0.30 20.30 -14.73
C LEU A 213 0.68 18.84 -14.40
N ARG A 214 1.79 18.64 -13.71
CA ARG A 214 2.32 17.29 -13.38
C ARG A 214 2.47 16.37 -14.61
N GLY A 215 2.87 16.93 -15.76
CA GLY A 215 3.07 16.20 -17.01
C GLY A 215 1.78 15.82 -17.77
N LYS A 216 0.63 16.34 -17.35
CA LYS A 216 -0.66 16.15 -18.02
C LYS A 216 -1.15 17.49 -18.59
N ASP A 217 -1.72 17.45 -19.78
CA ASP A 217 -2.43 18.60 -20.33
C ASP A 217 -3.79 18.75 -19.63
N ILE A 218 -4.01 19.89 -19.02
CA ILE A 218 -5.20 20.21 -18.23
C ILE A 218 -5.75 21.54 -18.71
N LYS A 219 -7.06 21.62 -18.87
CA LYS A 219 -7.74 22.84 -19.19
C LYS A 219 -7.87 23.71 -17.94
N VAL A 220 -7.44 24.95 -18.02
CA VAL A 220 -7.40 25.88 -16.88
C VAL A 220 -8.76 26.01 -16.20
N LYS A 221 -9.82 26.15 -16.96
CA LYS A 221 -11.20 26.25 -16.44
C LYS A 221 -11.64 25.02 -15.61
N ASP A 222 -11.09 23.85 -15.88
CA ASP A 222 -11.44 22.65 -15.11
C ASP A 222 -10.83 22.68 -13.70
N VAL A 223 -9.65 23.29 -13.56
CA VAL A 223 -9.05 23.53 -12.23
C VAL A 223 -9.90 24.57 -11.49
N TRP A 224 -10.28 25.67 -12.11
CA TRP A 224 -11.15 26.68 -11.47
C TRP A 224 -12.52 26.13 -11.07
N LYS A 225 -13.11 25.26 -11.87
CA LYS A 225 -14.35 24.56 -11.48
C LYS A 225 -14.16 23.69 -10.25
N HIS A 226 -13.03 22.99 -10.20
CA HIS A 226 -12.71 22.16 -9.04
C HIS A 226 -12.49 23.01 -7.78
N ASP A 227 -11.70 24.08 -7.89
CA ASP A 227 -11.45 24.98 -6.76
C ASP A 227 -12.76 25.63 -6.27
N LYS A 228 -13.63 26.03 -7.18
CA LYS A 228 -14.95 26.54 -6.84
C LYS A 228 -15.79 25.49 -6.11
N TYR A 229 -15.81 24.25 -6.61
CA TYR A 229 -16.54 23.14 -5.97
C TYR A 229 -16.04 22.92 -4.51
N VAL A 230 -14.74 23.01 -4.30
CA VAL A 230 -14.13 22.89 -2.95
C VAL A 230 -14.59 24.03 -2.05
N ILE A 231 -14.49 25.29 -2.52
CA ILE A 231 -14.92 26.48 -1.77
C ILE A 231 -16.42 26.41 -1.43
N ASP A 232 -17.25 26.08 -2.41
CA ASP A 232 -18.69 26.00 -2.22
C ASP A 232 -19.05 24.86 -1.23
N GLY A 233 -18.33 23.74 -1.27
CA GLY A 233 -18.50 22.64 -0.34
C GLY A 233 -18.15 22.99 1.12
N MET A 234 -17.17 23.87 1.35
CA MET A 234 -16.87 24.40 2.67
C MET A 234 -17.93 25.43 3.11
N LYS A 235 -18.40 26.29 2.20
CA LYS A 235 -19.47 27.26 2.48
C LYS A 235 -20.78 26.59 2.88
N ILE A 236 -21.15 25.48 2.22
CA ILE A 236 -22.34 24.68 2.58
C ILE A 236 -22.24 24.14 4.01
N GLN A 237 -21.02 23.88 4.50
CA GLN A 237 -20.77 23.45 5.87
C GLN A 237 -20.72 24.63 6.87
N GLY A 238 -21.05 25.85 6.45
CA GLY A 238 -21.15 27.05 7.30
C GLY A 238 -19.85 27.87 7.40
N TYR A 239 -18.80 27.50 6.64
CA TYR A 239 -17.54 28.24 6.70
C TYR A 239 -17.51 29.42 5.73
N LYS A 240 -16.99 30.54 6.20
CA LYS A 240 -16.57 31.66 5.36
C LYS A 240 -15.20 31.34 4.79
N VAL A 241 -15.01 31.50 3.49
CA VAL A 241 -13.75 31.15 2.82
C VAL A 241 -13.11 32.40 2.18
N LEU A 242 -11.87 32.66 2.54
CA LEU A 242 -11.03 33.66 1.94
C LEU A 242 -9.94 33.00 1.11
N VAL A 243 -9.86 33.35 -0.16
CA VAL A 243 -8.76 32.92 -1.05
C VAL A 243 -7.72 34.03 -1.15
N ILE A 244 -6.48 33.66 -0.91
CA ILE A 244 -5.31 34.53 -1.05
C ILE A 244 -4.40 33.97 -2.14
N TRP A 245 -4.00 34.80 -3.09
CA TRP A 245 -3.10 34.40 -4.15
C TRP A 245 -1.64 34.68 -3.79
N GLU A 246 -0.75 33.84 -4.31
CA GLU A 246 0.70 34.01 -4.17
C GLU A 246 1.16 35.42 -4.60
N SER A 247 0.63 35.96 -5.71
CA SER A 247 0.93 37.32 -6.19
C SER A 247 0.49 38.40 -5.19
N GLU A 248 -0.66 38.25 -4.55
CA GLU A 248 -1.12 39.20 -3.52
C GLU A 248 -0.15 39.29 -2.34
N LEU A 249 0.40 38.13 -1.92
CA LEU A 249 1.39 38.06 -0.83
C LEU A 249 2.77 38.60 -1.24
N LYS A 250 3.14 38.47 -2.51
CA LYS A 250 4.45 38.93 -3.01
C LYS A 250 4.45 40.40 -3.38
N ASP A 251 3.42 40.86 -4.07
CA ASP A 251 3.38 42.18 -4.72
C ASP A 251 2.62 43.22 -3.88
N GLU A 252 1.65 42.78 -3.04
CA GLU A 252 0.77 43.67 -2.27
C GLU A 252 0.69 43.24 -0.80
N LEU A 253 1.82 42.95 -0.14
CA LEU A 253 1.87 42.33 1.19
C LEU A 253 1.09 43.12 2.25
N GLU A 254 1.23 44.43 2.32
CA GLU A 254 0.54 45.23 3.32
C GLU A 254 -0.98 45.20 3.16
N LYS A 255 -1.44 45.36 1.92
CA LYS A 255 -2.88 45.29 1.59
C LYS A 255 -3.46 43.92 1.87
N THR A 256 -2.72 42.89 1.53
CA THR A 256 -3.11 41.48 1.76
C THR A 256 -3.11 41.17 3.26
N THR A 257 -2.14 41.69 4.01
CA THR A 257 -2.13 41.57 5.47
C THR A 257 -3.40 42.19 6.08
N LYS A 258 -3.75 43.43 5.67
CA LYS A 258 -5.01 44.07 6.14
C LYS A 258 -6.24 43.26 5.75
N LYS A 259 -6.29 42.67 4.55
CA LYS A 259 -7.37 41.80 4.06
C LYS A 259 -7.53 40.55 4.96
N ILE A 260 -6.39 39.87 5.26
CA ILE A 260 -6.34 38.69 6.12
C ILE A 260 -6.83 39.03 7.52
N LEU A 261 -6.31 40.10 8.14
CA LEU A 261 -6.66 40.50 9.50
C LEU A 261 -8.11 40.96 9.63
N LYS A 262 -8.63 41.68 8.63
CA LYS A 262 -10.04 42.07 8.58
C LYS A 262 -10.93 40.83 8.53
N PHE A 263 -10.59 39.84 7.70
CA PHE A 263 -11.33 38.59 7.59
C PHE A 263 -11.27 37.78 8.88
N ALA A 264 -10.09 37.66 9.46
CA ALA A 264 -9.89 36.85 10.68
C ALA A 264 -10.63 37.41 11.90
N LYS A 265 -10.76 38.75 12.01
CA LYS A 265 -11.39 39.44 13.16
C LYS A 265 -12.89 39.72 12.97
N ALA A 266 -13.44 39.63 11.74
CA ALA A 266 -14.85 39.78 11.43
C ALA A 266 -15.69 38.64 12.00
#